data_ed863bea30463ef9cafeb71cc7c2799a
#
_entry.id   ed863bea30463ef9cafeb71cc7c2799a
#
_cell.length_a   1.000
_cell.length_b   1.000
_cell.length_c   1.000
_cell.angle_alpha   90.00
_cell.angle_beta   90.00
_cell.angle_gamma   90.00
#
_symmetry.space_group_name_H-M   'P 1'
#
loop_
_entity.id
_entity.type
_entity.pdbx_description
1 polymer ?
#
loop_
_entity_poly.entity_id
_entity_poly.type
_entity_poly.pdbx_seq_one_letter_code
_entity_poly.pdbx_strand_id
1 'polypeptide(L)'
;MSEPMLSLTGVHTHIGQYHILQGVDLVVPKGGITVLLGRNGAGKTTTLRTIMGLWHASRGSVRFEGGDITHSPTPDIAGAGIAYVPESMGIFSDLTVRENLFLAARSVKSADQMDEARLEWIFGFFGALKKFWNQPAGTLSGGQKQMVAIARAIVEPRKLILIDEPTKGLAPAIIQGMIAAFRELKQTETILLVEQNFSFVAALGDTVAVMDGGRIVHSGSMTELAADKDLQHRLLGLSLDNHQ
;
A
#
# COMPACT_ATOMS: atom_id res chain seq x y z
N MET A 1 -12.76 -5.58 -21.65
CA MET A 1 -12.29 -5.28 -20.28
C MET A 1 -11.06 -4.39 -20.42
N SER A 2 -10.97 -3.29 -19.69
CA SER A 2 -9.78 -2.43 -19.69
C SER A 2 -8.57 -3.21 -19.13
N GLU A 3 -7.39 -2.91 -19.66
CA GLU A 3 -6.14 -3.50 -19.18
C GLU A 3 -5.92 -3.17 -17.70
N PRO A 4 -5.54 -4.15 -16.84
CA PRO A 4 -5.32 -3.90 -15.43
C PRO A 4 -4.10 -2.99 -15.20
N MET A 5 -4.09 -2.25 -14.08
CA MET A 5 -2.92 -1.47 -13.66
C MET A 5 -1.73 -2.38 -13.36
N LEU A 6 -1.99 -3.49 -12.65
CA LEU A 6 -0.97 -4.48 -12.28
C LEU A 6 -1.55 -5.89 -12.40
N SER A 7 -0.78 -6.83 -12.90
CA SER A 7 -1.12 -8.25 -12.86
C SER A 7 0.08 -9.11 -12.49
N LEU A 8 -0.14 -10.08 -11.63
CA LEU A 8 0.76 -11.18 -11.31
C LEU A 8 0.16 -12.45 -11.87
N THR A 9 0.96 -13.26 -12.55
CA THR A 9 0.52 -14.55 -13.11
C THR A 9 1.48 -15.63 -12.69
N GLY A 10 1.00 -16.57 -11.87
CA GLY A 10 1.75 -17.72 -11.38
C GLY A 10 3.07 -17.36 -10.69
N VAL A 11 3.09 -16.27 -9.91
CA VAL A 11 4.34 -15.75 -9.32
C VAL A 11 4.79 -16.61 -8.16
N HIS A 12 6.04 -17.08 -8.24
CA HIS A 12 6.76 -17.79 -7.17
C HIS A 12 7.94 -16.96 -6.69
N THR A 13 8.14 -16.89 -5.37
CA THR A 13 9.27 -16.18 -4.76
C THR A 13 9.83 -16.98 -3.60
N HIS A 14 11.16 -17.07 -3.52
CA HIS A 14 11.88 -17.71 -2.44
C HIS A 14 12.68 -16.66 -1.64
N ILE A 15 12.73 -16.85 -0.32
CA ILE A 15 13.60 -16.10 0.59
C ILE A 15 14.53 -17.11 1.26
N GLY A 16 15.80 -17.13 0.84
CA GLY A 16 16.71 -18.23 1.18
C GLY A 16 16.15 -19.55 0.69
N GLN A 17 15.98 -20.50 1.60
CA GLN A 17 15.39 -21.84 1.31
C GLN A 17 13.86 -21.87 1.37
N TYR A 18 13.23 -20.81 1.83
CA TYR A 18 11.77 -20.79 2.05
C TYR A 18 11.02 -20.34 0.80
N HIS A 19 10.09 -21.17 0.33
CA HIS A 19 9.21 -20.88 -0.78
C HIS A 19 7.98 -20.11 -0.26
N ILE A 20 8.04 -18.78 -0.33
CA ILE A 20 7.04 -17.89 0.27
C ILE A 20 5.83 -17.67 -0.63
N LEU A 21 6.07 -17.30 -1.91
CA LEU A 21 4.98 -17.17 -2.89
C LEU A 21 4.92 -18.41 -3.76
N GLN A 22 3.75 -19.02 -3.84
CA GLN A 22 3.54 -20.37 -4.39
C GLN A 22 2.57 -20.36 -5.58
N GLY A 23 2.80 -19.50 -6.57
CA GLY A 23 1.94 -19.34 -7.72
C GLY A 23 0.84 -18.30 -7.43
N VAL A 24 1.26 -17.05 -7.18
CA VAL A 24 0.34 -15.94 -6.92
C VAL A 24 -0.23 -15.43 -8.22
N ASP A 25 -1.56 -15.45 -8.34
CA ASP A 25 -2.34 -14.80 -9.38
C ASP A 25 -3.10 -13.63 -8.76
N LEU A 26 -2.75 -12.39 -9.12
CA LEU A 26 -3.35 -11.17 -8.58
C LEU A 26 -3.59 -10.17 -9.70
N VAL A 27 -4.76 -9.57 -9.72
CA VAL A 27 -5.11 -8.49 -10.64
C VAL A 27 -5.48 -7.24 -9.83
N VAL A 28 -4.86 -6.11 -10.16
CA VAL A 28 -5.19 -4.79 -9.61
C VAL A 28 -5.78 -3.96 -10.75
N PRO A 29 -7.09 -3.69 -10.72
CA PRO A 29 -7.74 -2.81 -11.68
C PRO A 29 -7.15 -1.39 -11.64
N LYS A 30 -7.32 -0.64 -12.71
CA LYS A 30 -6.95 0.78 -12.76
C LYS A 30 -7.96 1.62 -11.98
N GLY A 31 -7.46 2.45 -11.08
CA GLY A 31 -8.27 3.29 -10.17
C GLY A 31 -8.76 2.52 -8.93
N GLY A 32 -9.08 3.27 -7.88
CA GLY A 32 -9.61 2.72 -6.64
C GLY A 32 -8.61 1.95 -5.77
N ILE A 33 -9.13 1.19 -4.82
CA ILE A 33 -8.33 0.41 -3.85
C ILE A 33 -8.60 -1.09 -4.04
N THR A 34 -7.55 -1.82 -4.43
CA THR A 34 -7.50 -3.27 -4.28
C THR A 34 -6.88 -3.62 -2.93
N VAL A 35 -7.58 -4.44 -2.15
CA VAL A 35 -7.12 -4.89 -0.84
C VAL A 35 -6.53 -6.30 -0.94
N LEU A 36 -5.34 -6.50 -0.41
CA LEU A 36 -4.74 -7.82 -0.20
C LEU A 36 -4.83 -8.19 1.28
N LEU A 37 -5.79 -9.02 1.62
CA LEU A 37 -6.03 -9.55 2.96
C LEU A 37 -5.29 -10.87 3.16
N GLY A 38 -5.07 -11.24 4.42
CA GLY A 38 -4.53 -12.53 4.82
C GLY A 38 -3.87 -12.48 6.18
N ARG A 39 -3.67 -13.64 6.78
CA ARG A 39 -3.03 -13.79 8.09
C ARG A 39 -1.56 -13.36 8.05
N ASN A 40 -0.97 -13.18 9.24
CA ASN A 40 0.48 -12.99 9.35
C ASN A 40 1.23 -14.19 8.75
N GLY A 41 2.25 -13.91 7.96
CA GLY A 41 3.02 -14.94 7.25
C GLY A 41 2.38 -15.49 5.98
N ALA A 42 1.20 -15.00 5.54
CA ALA A 42 0.55 -15.46 4.31
C ALA A 42 1.33 -15.09 3.03
N GLY A 43 2.29 -14.14 3.08
CA GLY A 43 3.08 -13.71 1.93
C GLY A 43 2.77 -12.30 1.41
N LYS A 44 1.89 -11.54 2.08
CA LYS A 44 1.43 -10.21 1.63
C LYS A 44 2.58 -9.22 1.39
N THR A 45 3.40 -8.97 2.41
CA THR A 45 4.59 -8.09 2.29
C THR A 45 5.58 -8.60 1.23
N THR A 46 5.75 -9.93 1.14
CA THR A 46 6.61 -10.55 0.11
C THR A 46 6.06 -10.27 -1.28
N THR A 47 4.74 -10.29 -1.47
CA THR A 47 4.09 -9.92 -2.73
C THR A 47 4.43 -8.48 -3.12
N LEU A 48 4.26 -7.51 -2.21
CA LEU A 48 4.62 -6.11 -2.49
C LEU A 48 6.12 -5.94 -2.81
N ARG A 49 6.99 -6.60 -2.05
CA ARG A 49 8.44 -6.56 -2.28
C ARG A 49 8.83 -7.23 -3.60
N THR A 50 8.12 -8.27 -4.02
CA THR A 50 8.34 -8.91 -5.33
C THR A 50 7.90 -7.98 -6.46
N ILE A 51 6.77 -7.30 -6.34
CA ILE A 51 6.32 -6.28 -7.30
C ILE A 51 7.38 -5.17 -7.45
N MET A 52 7.99 -4.74 -6.35
CA MET A 52 9.03 -3.70 -6.33
C MET A 52 10.42 -4.17 -6.78
N GLY A 53 10.59 -5.45 -7.13
CA GLY A 53 11.89 -6.01 -7.49
C GLY A 53 12.89 -6.13 -6.33
N LEU A 54 12.42 -5.95 -5.08
CA LEU A 54 13.23 -6.16 -3.86
C LEU A 54 13.46 -7.64 -3.58
N TRP A 55 12.53 -8.49 -3.97
CA TRP A 55 12.65 -9.94 -4.04
C TRP A 55 12.37 -10.39 -5.48
N HIS A 56 13.19 -11.27 -6.02
CA HIS A 56 13.01 -11.73 -7.40
C HIS A 56 11.98 -12.85 -7.48
N ALA A 57 11.08 -12.76 -8.46
CA ALA A 57 10.24 -13.86 -8.85
C ALA A 57 11.11 -14.98 -9.48
N SER A 58 11.00 -16.20 -8.96
CA SER A 58 11.70 -17.36 -9.52
C SER A 58 10.93 -18.01 -10.67
N ARG A 59 9.62 -17.77 -10.74
CA ARG A 59 8.70 -18.19 -11.83
C ARG A 59 7.53 -17.24 -11.92
N GLY A 60 6.80 -17.29 -13.02
CA GLY A 60 5.65 -16.43 -13.28
C GLY A 60 6.07 -15.07 -13.84
N SER A 61 5.12 -14.14 -13.90
CA SER A 61 5.36 -12.80 -14.42
C SER A 61 4.62 -11.73 -13.63
N VAL A 62 5.22 -10.54 -13.56
CA VAL A 62 4.63 -9.32 -12.99
C VAL A 62 4.55 -8.31 -14.13
N ARG A 63 3.33 -7.81 -14.41
CA ARG A 63 3.11 -6.80 -15.47
C ARG A 63 2.47 -5.55 -14.88
N PHE A 64 3.00 -4.41 -15.29
CA PHE A 64 2.49 -3.09 -14.92
C PHE A 64 2.12 -2.32 -16.19
N GLU A 65 0.85 -1.91 -16.30
CA GLU A 65 0.28 -1.31 -17.53
C GLU A 65 0.62 -2.14 -18.80
N GLY A 66 0.51 -3.48 -18.69
CA GLY A 66 0.84 -4.41 -19.76
C GLY A 66 2.34 -4.67 -19.99
N GLY A 67 3.22 -3.80 -19.52
CA GLY A 67 4.67 -3.98 -19.58
C GLY A 67 5.18 -5.00 -18.57
N ASP A 68 6.08 -5.87 -18.96
CA ASP A 68 6.72 -6.85 -18.08
C ASP A 68 7.78 -6.17 -17.20
N ILE A 69 7.60 -6.24 -15.86
CA ILE A 69 8.53 -5.70 -14.88
C ILE A 69 9.15 -6.78 -13.98
N THR A 70 8.96 -8.07 -14.31
CA THR A 70 9.32 -9.23 -13.48
C THR A 70 10.75 -9.19 -12.96
N HIS A 71 11.69 -8.76 -13.81
CA HIS A 71 13.12 -8.69 -13.48
C HIS A 71 13.67 -7.26 -13.53
N SER A 72 12.80 -6.26 -13.58
CA SER A 72 13.22 -4.87 -13.60
C SER A 72 13.86 -4.47 -12.27
N PRO A 73 14.92 -3.65 -12.27
CA PRO A 73 15.49 -3.09 -11.04
C PRO A 73 14.48 -2.18 -10.32
N THR A 74 14.52 -2.16 -8.99
CA THR A 74 13.64 -1.30 -8.16
C THR A 74 13.62 0.18 -8.59
N PRO A 75 14.75 0.83 -8.95
CA PRO A 75 14.73 2.21 -9.42
C PRO A 75 13.90 2.41 -10.69
N ASP A 76 13.92 1.44 -11.62
CA ASP A 76 13.17 1.51 -12.87
C ASP A 76 11.67 1.32 -12.62
N ILE A 77 11.31 0.37 -11.74
CA ILE A 77 9.93 0.15 -11.29
C ILE A 77 9.37 1.42 -10.63
N ALA A 78 10.14 2.03 -9.73
CA ALA A 78 9.77 3.30 -9.11
C ALA A 78 9.69 4.45 -10.13
N GLY A 79 10.58 4.44 -11.14
CA GLY A 79 10.59 5.39 -12.27
C GLY A 79 9.37 5.25 -13.16
N ALA A 80 8.84 4.04 -13.35
CA ALA A 80 7.63 3.79 -14.12
C ALA A 80 6.35 4.33 -13.46
N GLY A 81 6.40 4.71 -12.17
CA GLY A 81 5.29 5.35 -11.45
C GLY A 81 4.70 4.50 -10.32
N ILE A 82 5.43 3.47 -9.84
CA ILE A 82 5.02 2.71 -8.66
C ILE A 82 5.70 3.30 -7.41
N ALA A 83 4.92 3.63 -6.38
CA ALA A 83 5.41 4.01 -5.06
C ALA A 83 5.17 2.88 -4.05
N TYR A 84 6.02 2.78 -3.02
CA TYR A 84 5.90 1.79 -1.96
C TYR A 84 6.04 2.41 -0.58
N VAL A 85 5.03 2.19 0.26
CA VAL A 85 5.03 2.53 1.69
C VAL A 85 5.19 1.22 2.47
N PRO A 86 6.39 0.92 3.00
CA PRO A 86 6.62 -0.29 3.78
C PRO A 86 6.00 -0.20 5.18
N GLU A 87 5.73 -1.35 5.80
CA GLU A 87 5.26 -1.47 7.19
C GLU A 87 6.16 -0.70 8.19
N SER A 88 7.48 -0.69 7.94
CA SER A 88 8.45 0.06 8.75
C SER A 88 8.44 1.57 8.51
N MET A 89 7.49 2.08 7.69
CA MET A 89 7.34 3.48 7.27
C MET A 89 8.51 4.00 6.41
N GLY A 90 9.75 3.58 6.63
CA GLY A 90 10.94 3.97 5.86
C GLY A 90 11.27 5.47 5.92
N ILE A 91 10.88 6.17 7.00
CA ILE A 91 11.17 7.58 7.20
C ILE A 91 12.60 7.80 7.70
N PHE A 92 13.15 8.95 7.39
CA PHE A 92 14.46 9.40 7.90
C PHE A 92 14.22 10.20 9.18
N SER A 93 14.50 9.59 10.34
CA SER A 93 14.16 10.14 11.66
C SER A 93 14.88 11.44 11.99
N ASP A 94 16.12 11.60 11.54
CA ASP A 94 16.95 12.78 11.80
C ASP A 94 16.63 13.95 10.87
N LEU A 95 15.94 13.68 9.78
CA LEU A 95 15.50 14.71 8.83
C LEU A 95 14.14 15.27 9.24
N THR A 96 13.90 16.53 8.91
CA THR A 96 12.61 17.19 9.08
C THR A 96 11.54 16.54 8.19
N VAL A 97 10.26 16.80 8.47
CA VAL A 97 9.15 16.40 7.59
C VAL A 97 9.39 16.92 6.16
N ARG A 98 9.77 18.19 6.03
CA ARG A 98 10.11 18.84 4.74
C ARG A 98 11.18 18.06 3.99
N GLU A 99 12.30 17.75 4.62
CA GLU A 99 13.40 17.03 4.00
C GLU A 99 13.02 15.59 3.63
N ASN A 100 12.21 14.93 4.45
CA ASN A 100 11.65 13.62 4.13
C ASN A 100 10.84 13.64 2.83
N LEU A 101 9.98 14.64 2.64
CA LEU A 101 9.18 14.79 1.41
C LEU A 101 10.07 15.17 0.22
N PHE A 102 11.00 16.10 0.41
CA PHE A 102 11.94 16.50 -0.63
C PHE A 102 12.76 15.33 -1.19
N LEU A 103 13.29 14.47 -0.33
CA LEU A 103 14.04 13.27 -0.77
C LEU A 103 13.18 12.29 -1.59
N ALA A 104 11.87 12.33 -1.45
CA ALA A 104 10.95 11.50 -2.23
C ALA A 104 10.49 12.18 -3.53
N ALA A 105 10.64 13.50 -3.64
CA ALA A 105 10.34 14.28 -4.83
C ALA A 105 11.52 14.20 -5.82
N ARG A 106 11.36 13.37 -6.85
CA ARG A 106 12.43 13.03 -7.81
C ARG A 106 12.62 14.10 -8.91
N SER A 107 11.59 14.90 -9.13
CA SER A 107 11.56 15.91 -10.21
C SER A 107 12.19 17.24 -9.83
N VAL A 108 12.49 17.48 -8.56
CA VAL A 108 12.98 18.76 -8.03
C VAL A 108 14.41 18.67 -7.51
N LYS A 109 15.14 19.80 -7.59
CA LYS A 109 16.55 19.91 -7.15
C LYS A 109 16.70 20.53 -5.76
N SER A 110 15.66 21.16 -5.23
CA SER A 110 15.62 21.75 -3.90
C SER A 110 14.22 21.63 -3.30
N ALA A 111 14.12 21.68 -1.96
CA ALA A 111 12.85 21.59 -1.26
C ALA A 111 11.89 22.77 -1.57
N ASP A 112 12.43 23.92 -1.97
CA ASP A 112 11.64 25.09 -2.35
C ASP A 112 11.00 24.96 -3.74
N GLN A 113 11.41 23.95 -4.52
CA GLN A 113 10.85 23.66 -5.84
C GLN A 113 9.75 22.59 -5.80
N MET A 114 9.41 22.05 -4.62
CA MET A 114 8.27 21.15 -4.51
C MET A 114 6.98 21.87 -4.89
N ASP A 115 6.09 21.17 -5.59
CA ASP A 115 4.81 21.69 -6.04
C ASP A 115 3.93 22.09 -4.84
N GLU A 116 3.72 23.41 -4.69
CA GLU A 116 2.92 23.98 -3.59
C GLU A 116 1.48 23.47 -3.61
N ALA A 117 0.86 23.36 -4.79
CA ALA A 117 -0.51 22.87 -4.91
C ALA A 117 -0.61 21.41 -4.46
N ARG A 118 0.40 20.59 -4.79
CA ARG A 118 0.49 19.20 -4.33
C ARG A 118 0.71 19.12 -2.83
N LEU A 119 1.53 19.99 -2.26
CA LEU A 119 1.75 20.05 -0.81
C LEU A 119 0.49 20.47 -0.07
N GLU A 120 -0.22 21.49 -0.52
CA GLU A 120 -1.49 21.93 0.10
C GLU A 120 -2.56 20.81 0.01
N TRP A 121 -2.61 20.08 -1.12
CA TRP A 121 -3.47 18.92 -1.26
C TRP A 121 -3.13 17.83 -0.22
N ILE A 122 -1.84 17.52 0.00
CA ILE A 122 -1.38 16.57 1.04
C ILE A 122 -1.75 17.09 2.43
N PHE A 123 -1.57 18.37 2.72
CA PHE A 123 -1.92 18.96 4.01
C PHE A 123 -3.44 18.98 4.26
N GLY A 124 -4.26 18.96 3.21
CA GLY A 124 -5.70 18.77 3.32
C GLY A 124 -6.07 17.45 4.01
N PHE A 125 -5.31 16.37 3.77
CA PHE A 125 -5.52 15.08 4.44
C PHE A 125 -4.76 14.98 5.77
N PHE A 126 -3.53 15.45 5.76
CA PHE A 126 -2.56 15.30 6.84
C PHE A 126 -2.15 16.67 7.41
N GLY A 127 -3.14 17.46 7.88
CA GLY A 127 -2.90 18.81 8.39
C GLY A 127 -1.84 18.92 9.50
N ALA A 128 -1.64 17.83 10.26
CA ALA A 128 -0.56 17.75 11.23
C ALA A 128 0.84 17.94 10.59
N LEU A 129 1.05 17.51 9.34
CA LEU A 129 2.35 17.63 8.68
C LEU A 129 2.73 19.10 8.44
N LYS A 130 1.76 19.95 8.14
CA LYS A 130 1.99 21.40 7.99
C LYS A 130 2.49 22.02 9.29
N LYS A 131 1.90 21.59 10.43
CA LYS A 131 2.31 22.06 11.77
C LYS A 131 3.72 21.62 12.14
N PHE A 132 4.12 20.41 11.74
CA PHE A 132 5.41 19.81 12.10
C PHE A 132 6.45 19.90 10.97
N TRP A 133 6.21 20.75 9.95
CA TRP A 133 6.97 20.82 8.69
C TRP A 133 8.50 20.87 8.87
N ASN A 134 8.96 21.69 9.83
CA ASN A 134 10.39 21.88 10.13
C ASN A 134 10.88 21.08 11.34
N GLN A 135 10.10 20.12 11.85
CA GLN A 135 10.51 19.28 12.96
C GLN A 135 11.12 17.97 12.47
N PRO A 136 12.12 17.41 13.15
CA PRO A 136 12.66 16.09 12.87
C PRO A 136 11.56 15.03 12.93
N ALA A 137 11.45 14.20 11.89
CA ALA A 137 10.38 13.20 11.79
C ALA A 137 10.45 12.14 12.91
N GLY A 138 11.62 11.93 13.49
CA GLY A 138 11.80 11.03 14.64
C GLY A 138 11.05 11.43 15.89
N THR A 139 10.73 12.74 16.07
CA THR A 139 10.01 13.28 17.23
C THR A 139 8.50 13.13 17.14
N LEU A 140 7.99 12.74 15.98
CA LEU A 140 6.56 12.59 15.71
C LEU A 140 5.97 11.33 16.37
N SER A 141 4.67 11.37 16.67
CA SER A 141 3.93 10.15 17.08
C SER A 141 3.90 9.10 15.98
N GLY A 142 3.61 7.83 16.31
CA GLY A 142 3.52 6.75 15.33
C GLY A 142 2.55 7.07 14.19
N GLY A 143 1.36 7.60 14.49
CA GLY A 143 0.39 8.00 13.47
C GLY A 143 0.88 9.16 12.59
N GLN A 144 1.59 10.13 13.15
CA GLN A 144 2.18 11.23 12.38
C GLN A 144 3.33 10.72 11.48
N LYS A 145 4.15 9.80 11.98
CA LYS A 145 5.19 9.12 11.17
C LYS A 145 4.58 8.36 9.99
N GLN A 146 3.44 7.70 10.20
CA GLN A 146 2.71 7.03 9.13
C GLN A 146 2.19 8.03 8.08
N MET A 147 1.68 9.19 8.52
CA MET A 147 1.29 10.27 7.61
C MET A 147 2.49 10.77 6.77
N VAL A 148 3.68 10.92 7.37
CA VAL A 148 4.92 11.26 6.63
C VAL A 148 5.25 10.19 5.60
N ALA A 149 5.18 8.91 5.96
CA ALA A 149 5.48 7.80 5.05
C ALA A 149 4.54 7.78 3.83
N ILE A 150 3.23 7.99 4.05
CA ILE A 150 2.24 8.08 2.96
C ILE A 150 2.47 9.35 2.14
N ALA A 151 2.66 10.51 2.79
CA ALA A 151 2.93 11.78 2.11
C ALA A 151 4.14 11.70 1.18
N ARG A 152 5.21 11.03 1.59
CA ARG A 152 6.38 10.75 0.74
C ARG A 152 6.04 9.96 -0.53
N ALA A 153 5.12 9.01 -0.43
CA ALA A 153 4.71 8.21 -1.59
C ALA A 153 3.89 9.02 -2.60
N ILE A 154 3.17 10.05 -2.12
CA ILE A 154 2.24 10.85 -2.92
C ILE A 154 2.69 12.30 -3.18
N VAL A 155 3.91 12.67 -2.78
CA VAL A 155 4.45 14.04 -3.01
C VAL A 155 4.56 14.37 -4.49
N GLU A 156 4.69 13.37 -5.33
CA GLU A 156 4.55 13.44 -6.79
C GLU A 156 3.42 12.51 -7.25
N PRO A 157 2.76 12.79 -8.39
CA PRO A 157 1.76 11.88 -8.95
C PRO A 157 2.33 10.48 -9.17
N ARG A 158 1.57 9.45 -8.81
CA ARG A 158 1.93 8.05 -9.00
C ARG A 158 0.81 7.32 -9.73
N LYS A 159 1.16 6.31 -10.50
CA LYS A 159 0.18 5.47 -11.18
C LYS A 159 -0.36 4.38 -10.27
N LEU A 160 0.51 3.84 -9.39
CA LEU A 160 0.18 2.81 -8.42
C LEU A 160 0.92 3.07 -7.10
N ILE A 161 0.19 2.98 -5.98
CA ILE A 161 0.75 3.08 -4.64
C ILE A 161 0.56 1.74 -3.94
N LEU A 162 1.66 1.12 -3.54
CA LEU A 162 1.68 -0.09 -2.72
C LEU A 162 1.82 0.32 -1.25
N ILE A 163 0.91 -0.12 -0.37
CA ILE A 163 0.90 0.27 1.04
C ILE A 163 0.80 -0.98 1.91
N ASP A 164 1.74 -1.13 2.82
CA ASP A 164 1.90 -2.31 3.68
C ASP A 164 1.52 -2.01 5.12
N GLU A 165 0.39 -2.54 5.58
CA GLU A 165 -0.16 -2.48 6.95
C GLU A 165 -0.12 -1.07 7.60
N PRO A 166 -0.71 -0.04 6.97
CA PRO A 166 -0.60 1.34 7.43
C PRO A 166 -1.28 1.61 8.77
N THR A 167 -2.21 0.75 9.24
CA THR A 167 -2.92 0.95 10.51
C THR A 167 -2.27 0.25 11.69
N LYS A 168 -1.19 -0.52 11.47
CA LYS A 168 -0.55 -1.32 12.51
C LYS A 168 -0.03 -0.46 13.65
N GLY A 169 -0.47 -0.77 14.87
CA GLY A 169 -0.05 -0.05 16.08
C GLY A 169 -0.64 1.36 16.24
N LEU A 170 -1.61 1.76 15.42
CA LEU A 170 -2.23 3.08 15.50
C LEU A 170 -3.49 3.08 16.39
N ALA A 171 -3.71 4.20 17.07
CA ALA A 171 -4.93 4.42 17.85
C ALA A 171 -6.17 4.55 16.92
N PRO A 172 -7.36 4.09 17.37
CA PRO A 172 -8.59 4.13 16.56
C PRO A 172 -8.92 5.50 15.96
N ALA A 173 -8.70 6.58 16.70
CA ALA A 173 -8.94 7.95 16.22
C ALA A 173 -8.06 8.33 15.01
N ILE A 174 -6.82 7.84 14.98
CA ILE A 174 -5.89 8.06 13.85
C ILE A 174 -6.37 7.25 12.63
N ILE A 175 -6.80 6.01 12.84
CA ILE A 175 -7.34 5.15 11.78
C ILE A 175 -8.56 5.81 11.11
N GLN A 176 -9.46 6.43 11.87
CA GLN A 176 -10.60 7.16 11.30
C GLN A 176 -10.17 8.34 10.43
N GLY A 177 -9.16 9.10 10.84
CA GLY A 177 -8.57 10.16 10.01
C GLY A 177 -7.96 9.63 8.71
N MET A 178 -7.31 8.46 8.77
CA MET A 178 -6.75 7.80 7.59
C MET A 178 -7.83 7.32 6.61
N ILE A 179 -8.99 6.86 7.08
CA ILE A 179 -10.10 6.48 6.20
C ILE A 179 -10.51 7.67 5.32
N ALA A 180 -10.64 8.86 5.89
CA ALA A 180 -10.97 10.06 5.12
C ALA A 180 -9.90 10.36 4.06
N ALA A 181 -8.63 10.33 4.44
CA ALA A 181 -7.51 10.56 3.51
C ALA A 181 -7.50 9.53 2.36
N PHE A 182 -7.68 8.26 2.65
CA PHE A 182 -7.67 7.20 1.63
C PHE A 182 -8.88 7.26 0.69
N ARG A 183 -10.04 7.73 1.17
CA ARG A 183 -11.22 7.97 0.31
C ARG A 183 -10.96 9.04 -0.75
N GLU A 184 -10.22 10.07 -0.40
CA GLU A 184 -9.83 11.10 -1.35
C GLU A 184 -8.73 10.58 -2.29
N LEU A 185 -7.69 9.93 -1.76
CA LEU A 185 -6.59 9.37 -2.54
C LEU A 185 -7.07 8.43 -3.65
N LYS A 186 -8.04 7.56 -3.36
CA LYS A 186 -8.55 6.60 -4.35
C LYS A 186 -9.29 7.23 -5.53
N GLN A 187 -9.65 8.52 -5.45
CA GLN A 187 -10.29 9.22 -6.56
C GLN A 187 -9.29 9.53 -7.69
N THR A 188 -8.02 9.67 -7.36
CA THR A 188 -6.96 10.08 -8.30
C THR A 188 -5.89 9.00 -8.52
N GLU A 189 -5.69 8.12 -7.53
CA GLU A 189 -4.60 7.16 -7.53
C GLU A 189 -5.13 5.71 -7.54
N THR A 190 -4.36 4.79 -8.11
CA THR A 190 -4.59 3.34 -7.92
C THR A 190 -3.81 2.88 -6.70
N ILE A 191 -4.44 2.11 -5.80
CA ILE A 191 -3.83 1.67 -4.55
C ILE A 191 -3.95 0.15 -4.42
N LEU A 192 -2.83 -0.52 -4.13
CA LEU A 192 -2.81 -1.89 -3.60
C LEU A 192 -2.47 -1.82 -2.11
N LEU A 193 -3.47 -2.11 -1.29
CA LEU A 193 -3.43 -1.98 0.16
C LEU A 193 -3.34 -3.35 0.83
N VAL A 194 -2.24 -3.62 1.50
CA VAL A 194 -2.08 -4.80 2.36
C VAL A 194 -2.51 -4.44 3.77
N GLU A 195 -3.42 -5.21 4.34
CA GLU A 195 -3.96 -4.98 5.69
C GLU A 195 -4.49 -6.25 6.35
N GLN A 196 -4.66 -6.17 7.68
CA GLN A 196 -5.34 -7.17 8.51
C GLN A 196 -6.57 -6.57 9.21
N ASN A 197 -6.62 -5.24 9.35
CA ASN A 197 -7.73 -4.54 9.97
C ASN A 197 -8.94 -4.54 9.03
N PHE A 198 -9.82 -5.54 9.20
CA PHE A 198 -10.99 -5.72 8.33
C PHE A 198 -11.91 -4.50 8.31
N SER A 199 -12.15 -3.86 9.47
CA SER A 199 -13.02 -2.68 9.55
C SER A 199 -12.48 -1.51 8.72
N PHE A 200 -11.14 -1.32 8.71
CA PHE A 200 -10.49 -0.29 7.91
C PHE A 200 -10.65 -0.56 6.41
N VAL A 201 -10.36 -1.78 5.97
CA VAL A 201 -10.42 -2.10 4.53
C VAL A 201 -11.85 -2.23 4.00
N ALA A 202 -12.81 -2.67 4.82
CA ALA A 202 -14.23 -2.71 4.46
C ALA A 202 -14.81 -1.32 4.20
N ALA A 203 -14.25 -0.28 4.86
CA ALA A 203 -14.66 1.11 4.65
C ALA A 203 -14.08 1.75 3.38
N LEU A 204 -13.08 1.12 2.75
CA LEU A 204 -12.24 1.73 1.69
C LEU A 204 -12.16 0.91 0.41
N GLY A 205 -12.03 -0.41 0.52
CA GLY A 205 -11.71 -1.29 -0.58
C GLY A 205 -12.81 -1.39 -1.63
N ASP A 206 -12.43 -1.45 -2.88
CA ASP A 206 -13.33 -1.69 -4.00
C ASP A 206 -13.27 -3.18 -4.40
N THR A 207 -12.06 -3.72 -4.55
CA THR A 207 -11.81 -5.13 -4.80
C THR A 207 -10.95 -5.73 -3.69
N VAL A 208 -11.04 -7.04 -3.51
CA VAL A 208 -10.29 -7.78 -2.51
C VAL A 208 -9.70 -9.05 -3.08
N ALA A 209 -8.47 -9.35 -2.68
CA ALA A 209 -7.85 -10.66 -2.81
C ALA A 209 -7.48 -11.14 -1.40
N VAL A 210 -7.74 -12.41 -1.11
CA VAL A 210 -7.37 -13.04 0.17
C VAL A 210 -6.24 -14.02 -0.08
N MET A 211 -5.15 -13.85 0.67
CA MET A 211 -3.96 -14.67 0.58
C MET A 211 -3.83 -15.61 1.78
N ASP A 212 -3.55 -16.87 1.51
CA ASP A 212 -3.19 -17.85 2.50
C ASP A 212 -2.11 -18.79 1.96
N GLY A 213 -1.14 -19.17 2.81
CA GLY A 213 -0.05 -20.09 2.46
C GLY A 213 0.70 -19.71 1.17
N GLY A 214 0.89 -18.43 0.88
CA GLY A 214 1.59 -17.95 -0.33
C GLY A 214 0.77 -18.01 -1.62
N ARG A 215 -0.54 -18.15 -1.54
CA ARG A 215 -1.47 -18.24 -2.70
C ARG A 215 -2.67 -17.31 -2.52
N ILE A 216 -3.25 -16.85 -3.61
CA ILE A 216 -4.56 -16.21 -3.57
C ILE A 216 -5.62 -17.30 -3.51
N VAL A 217 -6.42 -17.30 -2.44
CA VAL A 217 -7.48 -18.29 -2.21
C VAL A 217 -8.87 -17.74 -2.51
N HIS A 218 -9.00 -16.42 -2.64
CA HIS A 218 -10.24 -15.75 -3.02
C HIS A 218 -9.93 -14.40 -3.67
N SER A 219 -10.74 -14.01 -4.66
CA SER A 219 -10.75 -12.66 -5.24
C SER A 219 -12.18 -12.27 -5.57
N GLY A 220 -12.53 -11.01 -5.32
CA GLY A 220 -13.89 -10.53 -5.55
C GLY A 220 -14.10 -9.07 -5.17
N SER A 221 -15.37 -8.70 -5.01
CA SER A 221 -15.79 -7.39 -4.52
C SER A 221 -15.58 -7.29 -3.00
N MET A 222 -15.03 -6.17 -2.54
CA MET A 222 -14.93 -5.90 -1.10
C MET A 222 -16.32 -5.78 -0.45
N THR A 223 -17.29 -5.24 -1.16
CA THR A 223 -18.68 -5.13 -0.69
C THR A 223 -19.31 -6.50 -0.46
N GLU A 224 -19.11 -7.45 -1.37
CA GLU A 224 -19.62 -8.82 -1.23
C GLU A 224 -18.97 -9.53 -0.04
N LEU A 225 -17.63 -9.44 0.09
CA LEU A 225 -16.94 -10.02 1.23
C LEU A 225 -17.41 -9.38 2.56
N ALA A 226 -17.65 -8.07 2.59
CA ALA A 226 -18.11 -7.37 3.79
C ALA A 226 -19.54 -7.76 4.20
N ALA A 227 -20.38 -8.16 3.25
CA ALA A 227 -21.75 -8.59 3.50
C ALA A 227 -21.86 -10.08 3.93
N ASP A 228 -20.90 -10.93 3.55
CA ASP A 228 -20.92 -12.38 3.79
C ASP A 228 -20.07 -12.78 5.01
N LYS A 229 -20.72 -12.94 6.17
CA LYS A 229 -20.08 -13.32 7.43
C LYS A 229 -19.48 -14.71 7.41
N ASP A 230 -20.10 -15.65 6.72
CA ASP A 230 -19.61 -17.03 6.61
C ASP A 230 -18.33 -17.07 5.76
N LEU A 231 -18.29 -16.28 4.70
CA LEU A 231 -17.11 -16.11 3.86
C LEU A 231 -15.96 -15.46 4.65
N GLN A 232 -16.24 -14.41 5.43
CA GLN A 232 -15.26 -13.77 6.31
C GLN A 232 -14.67 -14.78 7.32
N HIS A 233 -15.53 -15.58 7.97
CA HIS A 233 -15.10 -16.60 8.91
C HIS A 233 -14.19 -17.65 8.24
N ARG A 234 -14.59 -18.18 7.09
CA ARG A 234 -13.80 -19.18 6.35
C ARG A 234 -12.45 -18.66 5.90
N LEU A 235 -12.41 -17.44 5.36
CA LEU A 235 -11.20 -16.90 4.73
C LEU A 235 -10.26 -16.22 5.72
N LEU A 236 -10.80 -15.56 6.75
CA LEU A 236 -10.01 -14.71 7.64
C LEU A 236 -9.96 -15.25 9.07
N GLY A 237 -10.80 -16.24 9.41
CA GLY A 237 -10.94 -16.76 10.77
C GLY A 237 -11.52 -15.72 11.74
N LEU A 238 -12.28 -14.74 11.23
CA LEU A 238 -12.97 -13.76 12.07
C LEU A 238 -14.14 -14.42 12.77
N SER A 239 -14.16 -14.34 14.13
CA SER A 239 -15.24 -14.88 14.93
C SER A 239 -16.57 -14.20 14.62
N LEU A 240 -17.66 -14.98 14.67
CA LEU A 240 -19.03 -14.47 14.53
C LEU A 240 -19.50 -13.70 15.77
N ASP A 241 -18.60 -13.32 16.68
CA ASP A 241 -18.94 -12.70 17.94
C ASP A 241 -19.66 -11.36 17.73
N ASN A 242 -20.94 -11.42 18.00
CA ASN A 242 -21.84 -10.29 18.15
C ASN A 242 -21.33 -9.34 19.25
N HIS A 243 -20.92 -8.16 18.88
CA HIS A 243 -20.97 -7.06 19.82
C HIS A 243 -22.43 -6.61 19.93
N GLN A 244 -23.10 -7.06 20.99
CA GLN A 244 -24.26 -6.39 21.56
C GLN A 244 -23.83 -5.05 22.16
#